data_bb1f099676821a3beefbcd3413a9ee92
#
_entry.id   bb1f099676821a3beefbcd3413a9ee92
#
_cell.length_a   1.000
_cell.length_b   1.000
_cell.length_c   1.000
_cell.angle_alpha   90.00
_cell.angle_beta   90.00
_cell.angle_gamma   90.00
#
_symmetry.space_group_name_H-M   'P 1'
#
loop_
_entity.id
_entity.type
_entity.pdbx_description
1 polymer ?
#
loop_
_entity_poly.entity_id
_entity_poly.type
_entity_poly.pdbx_seq_one_letter_code
_entity_poly.pdbx_strand_id
1 'polypeptide(L)'
;MGVYLNPGNDKFYKAINSEIYVDKTELIQYTNRVFNTMQQNVCVSRPRRFGKSVTANMLAAYYSRGCQSEKLFDGLKIKEDSSFSKYLNKYNVFFINMQEFLSRSKTVEKMVLRLNRILMRDLKQEYPDVDYFDEEDLAESMQDVYQQTGCPFVIIIDEWDCIFREYKSDKEAQEQYLDFLRDFLKDKSYIHLAYMTGILPVKKYGTHSALNMFDEFSMIYAGPLAKFVGFTETEVRELCEKYHMDMREIREWYDGYRFENCEPVYNPRSVVNGMLFGSIRNYWNMTESFEVLQTYIDMNFEGLKDDILCMLAGEHIPVNTGNFTNDMTTFRDENDVLTLLIHLGYLTYDSTEHCVYIPNNEIRNEYANAVSVSDWGEVSKALKNSADVLNAIWNQNEQMVAQGMQRAHFETSHLQYNDENALSYTISLALYAARNYYSVYRELPTGKGFADMVFIPRKKFPDKPALVVELKWDKSAKGAISQIKQKQYCKSLEQYAGNILLAGINYSKKDKEHQCIIEKIVK
;
A
#
# COMPACT_ATOMS: atom_id res chain seq x y z
N MET A 1 17.64 -27.30 18.02
CA MET A 1 16.80 -26.46 17.18
C MET A 1 15.34 -26.74 17.47
N GLY A 2 14.63 -25.78 18.04
CA GLY A 2 13.18 -25.81 18.19
C GLY A 2 12.49 -25.40 16.90
N VAL A 3 11.16 -25.55 16.86
CA VAL A 3 10.36 -25.06 15.73
C VAL A 3 10.22 -23.54 15.78
N TYR A 4 10.08 -22.99 16.98
CA TYR A 4 9.88 -21.57 17.23
C TYR A 4 11.05 -20.91 17.96
N LEU A 5 11.76 -21.66 18.83
CA LEU A 5 13.00 -21.22 19.45
C LEU A 5 14.20 -21.64 18.59
N ASN A 6 15.05 -20.68 18.29
CA ASN A 6 16.25 -20.84 17.47
C ASN A 6 15.94 -21.51 16.11
N PRO A 7 15.00 -20.94 15.31
CA PRO A 7 14.63 -21.51 14.03
C PRO A 7 15.82 -21.53 13.07
N GLY A 8 15.78 -22.45 12.10
CA GLY A 8 16.73 -22.49 11.00
C GLY A 8 16.57 -21.33 10.01
N ASN A 9 17.47 -21.25 9.03
CA ASN A 9 17.54 -20.17 8.04
C ASN A 9 16.91 -20.50 6.68
N ASP A 10 16.21 -21.63 6.55
CA ASP A 10 15.66 -22.12 5.27
C ASP A 10 14.75 -21.11 4.56
N LYS A 11 13.95 -20.35 5.32
CA LYS A 11 13.06 -19.37 4.74
C LYS A 11 13.82 -18.20 4.12
N PHE A 12 14.87 -17.74 4.77
CA PHE A 12 15.74 -16.70 4.23
C PHE A 12 16.56 -17.22 3.06
N TYR A 13 17.11 -18.45 3.16
CA TYR A 13 17.79 -19.12 2.05
C TYR A 13 16.92 -19.16 0.79
N LYS A 14 15.64 -19.55 0.89
CA LYS A 14 14.71 -19.53 -0.24
C LYS A 14 14.50 -18.14 -0.80
N ALA A 15 14.43 -17.11 0.06
CA ALA A 15 14.24 -15.73 -0.38
C ALA A 15 15.42 -15.24 -1.22
N ILE A 16 16.66 -15.40 -0.76
CA ILE A 16 17.86 -14.93 -1.47
C ILE A 16 18.13 -15.71 -2.76
N ASN A 17 17.66 -16.95 -2.86
CA ASN A 17 17.78 -17.78 -4.06
C ASN A 17 16.57 -17.67 -5.01
N SER A 18 15.66 -16.75 -4.75
CA SER A 18 14.57 -16.43 -5.69
C SER A 18 15.13 -15.69 -6.91
N GLU A 19 14.49 -15.84 -8.06
CA GLU A 19 14.91 -15.20 -9.32
C GLU A 19 15.03 -13.68 -9.19
N ILE A 20 14.14 -13.08 -8.40
CA ILE A 20 14.21 -11.67 -8.00
C ILE A 20 14.30 -11.60 -6.48
N TYR A 21 15.43 -11.17 -6.01
CA TYR A 21 15.67 -10.77 -4.62
C TYR A 21 16.26 -9.37 -4.61
N VAL A 22 15.68 -8.50 -3.78
CA VAL A 22 16.18 -7.14 -3.53
C VAL A 22 16.77 -7.10 -2.13
N ASP A 23 18.02 -6.72 -2.03
CA ASP A 23 18.77 -6.73 -0.77
C ASP A 23 18.30 -5.63 0.20
N LYS A 24 17.69 -6.05 1.30
CA LYS A 24 17.23 -5.20 2.41
C LYS A 24 18.02 -5.44 3.70
N THR A 25 19.17 -6.05 3.61
CA THR A 25 19.95 -6.46 4.80
C THR A 25 20.51 -5.29 5.61
N GLU A 26 20.54 -4.07 5.05
CA GLU A 26 20.85 -2.85 5.83
C GLU A 26 19.83 -2.60 6.97
N LEU A 27 18.64 -3.23 6.98
CA LEU A 27 17.75 -3.23 8.14
C LEU A 27 18.45 -3.79 9.38
N ILE A 28 19.36 -4.74 9.21
CA ILE A 28 20.14 -5.32 10.32
C ILE A 28 21.05 -4.26 10.97
N GLN A 29 21.59 -3.30 10.21
CA GLN A 29 22.36 -2.18 10.81
C GLN A 29 21.49 -1.38 11.78
N TYR A 30 20.21 -1.11 11.38
CA TYR A 30 19.29 -0.43 12.27
C TYR A 30 19.00 -1.24 13.53
N THR A 31 18.66 -2.54 13.39
CA THR A 31 18.33 -3.39 14.54
C THR A 31 19.55 -3.63 15.44
N ASN A 32 20.77 -3.75 14.90
CA ASN A 32 22.00 -3.80 15.66
C ASN A 32 22.25 -2.50 16.48
N ARG A 33 21.92 -1.34 15.91
CA ARG A 33 22.08 -0.04 16.59
C ARG A 33 21.15 0.12 17.79
N VAL A 34 19.92 -0.37 17.68
CA VAL A 34 18.92 -0.28 18.76
C VAL A 34 18.95 -1.47 19.71
N PHE A 35 19.81 -2.45 19.47
CA PHE A 35 19.93 -3.67 20.25
C PHE A 35 20.32 -3.37 21.70
N ASN A 36 19.51 -3.84 22.67
CA ASN A 36 19.69 -3.58 24.11
C ASN A 36 19.74 -2.08 24.46
N THR A 37 18.83 -1.30 23.84
CA THR A 37 18.64 0.12 24.14
C THR A 37 17.16 0.38 24.44
N MET A 38 16.83 1.63 24.83
CA MET A 38 15.43 2.02 25.04
C MET A 38 14.57 1.93 23.76
N GLN A 39 15.17 1.88 22.58
CA GLN A 39 14.53 1.74 21.26
C GLN A 39 14.53 0.29 20.73
N GLN A 40 14.81 -0.69 21.58
CA GLN A 40 14.92 -2.10 21.18
C GLN A 40 13.61 -2.75 20.70
N ASN A 41 12.46 -2.11 20.97
CA ASN A 41 11.16 -2.62 20.58
C ASN A 41 10.68 -1.93 19.30
N VAL A 42 10.70 -2.64 18.19
CA VAL A 42 10.45 -2.13 16.83
C VAL A 42 9.20 -2.77 16.25
N CYS A 43 8.22 -1.97 15.83
CA CYS A 43 7.04 -2.46 15.13
C CYS A 43 6.97 -1.88 13.72
N VAL A 44 6.86 -2.74 12.70
CA VAL A 44 6.76 -2.32 11.29
C VAL A 44 5.43 -2.74 10.70
N SER A 45 4.57 -1.75 10.42
CA SER A 45 3.24 -1.96 9.83
C SER A 45 3.23 -1.56 8.36
N ARG A 46 2.95 -2.52 7.48
CA ARG A 46 2.84 -2.35 6.03
C ARG A 46 1.68 -3.18 5.47
N PRO A 47 1.10 -2.81 4.35
CA PRO A 47 0.10 -3.62 3.67
C PRO A 47 0.60 -5.03 3.38
N ARG A 48 -0.31 -5.90 2.98
CA ARG A 48 0.07 -7.24 2.54
C ARG A 48 1.07 -7.18 1.39
N ARG A 49 2.00 -8.16 1.34
CA ARG A 49 2.97 -8.39 0.26
C ARG A 49 4.06 -7.34 0.09
N PHE A 50 4.26 -6.50 1.08
CA PHE A 50 5.38 -5.56 1.13
C PHE A 50 6.72 -6.19 1.56
N GLY A 51 6.76 -7.49 1.87
CA GLY A 51 8.00 -8.17 2.23
C GLY A 51 8.25 -8.28 3.74
N LYS A 52 7.29 -7.94 4.60
CA LYS A 52 7.40 -8.02 6.08
C LYS A 52 7.96 -9.35 6.59
N SER A 53 7.35 -10.46 6.15
CA SER A 53 7.81 -11.80 6.56
C SER A 53 9.20 -12.15 6.04
N VAL A 54 9.63 -11.56 4.91
CA VAL A 54 10.98 -11.74 4.39
C VAL A 54 11.98 -11.06 5.30
N THR A 55 11.72 -9.82 5.73
CA THR A 55 12.59 -9.10 6.68
C THR A 55 12.63 -9.80 8.05
N ALA A 56 11.49 -10.28 8.54
CA ALA A 56 11.42 -11.05 9.79
C ALA A 56 12.28 -12.35 9.72
N ASN A 57 12.17 -13.11 8.63
CA ASN A 57 12.97 -14.31 8.41
C ASN A 57 14.47 -14.01 8.23
N MET A 58 14.82 -12.88 7.63
CA MET A 58 16.19 -12.39 7.52
C MET A 58 16.79 -12.10 8.90
N LEU A 59 16.06 -11.40 9.77
CA LEU A 59 16.48 -11.11 11.14
C LEU A 59 16.63 -12.41 11.97
N ALA A 60 15.69 -13.35 11.82
CA ALA A 60 15.79 -14.66 12.47
C ALA A 60 17.04 -15.41 12.02
N ALA A 61 17.32 -15.47 10.72
CA ALA A 61 18.53 -16.10 10.19
C ALA A 61 19.81 -15.42 10.67
N TYR A 62 19.79 -14.11 10.89
CA TYR A 62 20.94 -13.35 11.36
C TYR A 62 21.22 -13.54 12.85
N TYR A 63 20.20 -13.40 13.70
CA TYR A 63 20.40 -13.41 15.16
C TYR A 63 20.43 -14.82 15.77
N SER A 64 19.70 -15.81 15.18
CA SER A 64 19.50 -17.13 15.78
C SER A 64 20.79 -17.91 15.97
N ARG A 65 21.07 -18.28 17.23
CA ARG A 65 22.20 -19.17 17.57
C ARG A 65 22.04 -20.60 17.01
N GLY A 66 20.82 -20.96 16.60
CA GLY A 66 20.55 -22.23 15.91
C GLY A 66 20.98 -22.24 14.45
N CYS A 67 21.45 -21.11 13.91
CA CYS A 67 21.87 -20.97 12.54
C CYS A 67 23.41 -20.97 12.37
N GLN A 68 23.86 -21.32 11.17
CA GLN A 68 25.20 -21.06 10.65
C GLN A 68 25.01 -20.32 9.32
N SER A 69 24.61 -19.07 9.42
CA SER A 69 24.10 -18.31 8.26
C SER A 69 25.11 -17.32 7.68
N GLU A 70 26.36 -17.28 8.17
CA GLU A 70 27.35 -16.33 7.70
C GLU A 70 27.48 -16.30 6.17
N LYS A 71 27.53 -17.47 5.53
CA LYS A 71 27.63 -17.61 4.08
C LYS A 71 26.40 -17.12 3.32
N LEU A 72 25.22 -17.08 3.97
CA LEU A 72 24.00 -16.58 3.33
C LEU A 72 24.04 -15.06 3.14
N PHE A 73 24.89 -14.39 3.88
CA PHE A 73 25.06 -12.94 3.79
C PHE A 73 26.24 -12.52 2.90
N ASP A 74 26.96 -13.48 2.30
CA ASP A 74 28.06 -13.17 1.38
C ASP A 74 27.52 -12.42 0.15
N GLY A 75 28.13 -11.27 -0.15
CA GLY A 75 27.69 -10.39 -1.25
C GLY A 75 26.46 -9.53 -0.92
N LEU A 76 25.90 -9.62 0.29
CA LEU A 76 24.83 -8.73 0.74
C LEU A 76 25.41 -7.54 1.52
N LYS A 77 24.73 -6.41 1.46
CA LYS A 77 25.19 -5.09 1.98
C LYS A 77 25.63 -5.13 3.44
N ILE A 78 24.92 -5.89 4.28
CA ILE A 78 25.21 -5.98 5.72
C ILE A 78 26.57 -6.61 6.01
N LYS A 79 27.09 -7.44 5.11
CA LYS A 79 28.38 -8.15 5.32
C LYS A 79 29.55 -7.18 5.50
N GLU A 80 29.45 -5.99 4.90
CA GLU A 80 30.48 -4.95 4.99
C GLU A 80 30.35 -4.09 6.26
N ASP A 81 29.27 -4.24 7.02
CA ASP A 81 29.03 -3.46 8.22
C ASP A 81 29.89 -3.98 9.39
N SER A 82 30.53 -3.08 10.12
CA SER A 82 31.40 -3.40 11.25
C SER A 82 30.69 -4.13 12.39
N SER A 83 29.38 -3.99 12.51
CA SER A 83 28.58 -4.69 13.52
C SER A 83 28.20 -6.11 13.13
N PHE A 84 28.37 -6.51 11.84
CA PHE A 84 27.91 -7.79 11.32
C PHE A 84 28.33 -8.98 12.20
N SER A 85 29.64 -9.18 12.40
CA SER A 85 30.16 -10.32 13.16
C SER A 85 29.90 -10.24 14.67
N LYS A 86 29.55 -9.04 15.17
CA LYS A 86 29.28 -8.83 16.60
C LYS A 86 28.02 -9.55 17.06
N TYR A 87 26.98 -9.57 16.22
CA TYR A 87 25.65 -10.05 16.60
C TYR A 87 25.24 -11.35 15.88
N LEU A 88 25.95 -11.74 14.81
CA LEU A 88 25.60 -12.87 13.98
C LEU A 88 25.54 -14.19 14.76
N ASN A 89 24.41 -14.87 14.71
CA ASN A 89 24.15 -16.22 15.26
C ASN A 89 24.51 -16.40 16.75
N LYS A 90 24.21 -15.40 17.60
CA LYS A 90 24.62 -15.42 19.01
C LYS A 90 23.46 -15.45 20.01
N TYR A 91 22.23 -15.29 19.59
CA TYR A 91 21.10 -15.03 20.49
C TYR A 91 20.04 -16.10 20.43
N ASN A 92 19.29 -16.22 21.53
CA ASN A 92 18.06 -16.99 21.53
C ASN A 92 17.01 -16.23 20.73
N VAL A 93 16.48 -16.81 19.66
CA VAL A 93 15.47 -16.19 18.83
C VAL A 93 14.17 -16.94 18.94
N PHE A 94 13.12 -16.29 19.45
CA PHE A 94 11.75 -16.76 19.23
C PHE A 94 11.19 -16.13 17.95
N PHE A 95 10.78 -16.98 17.01
CA PHE A 95 10.07 -16.56 15.80
C PHE A 95 8.64 -17.08 15.83
N ILE A 96 7.67 -16.16 15.96
CA ILE A 96 6.26 -16.48 16.17
C ILE A 96 5.45 -15.84 15.03
N ASN A 97 4.75 -16.64 14.24
CA ASN A 97 3.71 -16.15 13.33
C ASN A 97 2.35 -16.31 14.01
N MET A 98 1.75 -15.20 14.44
CA MET A 98 0.50 -15.22 15.22
C MET A 98 -0.68 -15.78 14.40
N GLN A 99 -0.71 -15.54 13.10
CA GLN A 99 -1.75 -16.08 12.22
C GLN A 99 -1.74 -17.62 12.18
N GLU A 100 -0.56 -18.25 12.26
CA GLU A 100 -0.44 -19.70 12.31
C GLU A 100 -1.05 -20.28 13.59
N PHE A 101 -0.83 -19.62 14.73
CA PHE A 101 -1.44 -20.04 16.01
C PHE A 101 -2.93 -19.82 16.02
N LEU A 102 -3.41 -18.69 15.50
CA LEU A 102 -4.83 -18.37 15.42
C LEU A 102 -5.59 -19.39 14.57
N SER A 103 -5.08 -19.71 13.39
CA SER A 103 -5.72 -20.65 12.46
C SER A 103 -5.90 -22.07 13.03
N ARG A 104 -5.08 -22.45 14.02
CA ARG A 104 -5.12 -23.74 14.70
C ARG A 104 -5.90 -23.73 16.01
N SER A 105 -6.50 -22.60 16.36
CA SER A 105 -7.20 -22.39 17.63
C SER A 105 -8.61 -21.87 17.39
N LYS A 106 -9.57 -22.25 18.25
CA LYS A 106 -10.97 -21.82 18.10
C LYS A 106 -11.26 -20.49 18.81
N THR A 107 -10.43 -20.11 19.78
CA THR A 107 -10.55 -18.88 20.57
C THR A 107 -9.17 -18.32 20.84
N VAL A 108 -9.10 -17.02 21.16
CA VAL A 108 -7.85 -16.34 21.52
C VAL A 108 -7.23 -16.94 22.78
N GLU A 109 -8.04 -17.23 23.79
CA GLU A 109 -7.60 -17.92 25.02
C GLU A 109 -6.87 -19.23 24.68
N LYS A 110 -7.49 -20.10 23.87
CA LYS A 110 -6.86 -21.37 23.45
C LYS A 110 -5.62 -21.15 22.59
N MET A 111 -5.57 -20.07 21.82
CA MET A 111 -4.39 -19.69 21.05
C MET A 111 -3.24 -19.35 21.99
N VAL A 112 -3.45 -18.51 23.01
CA VAL A 112 -2.44 -18.11 24.00
C VAL A 112 -1.95 -19.33 24.80
N LEU A 113 -2.87 -20.16 25.31
CA LEU A 113 -2.50 -21.40 26.01
C LEU A 113 -1.67 -22.34 25.14
N ARG A 114 -2.04 -22.50 23.86
CA ARG A 114 -1.30 -23.33 22.90
C ARG A 114 0.10 -22.75 22.65
N LEU A 115 0.17 -21.44 22.47
CA LEU A 115 1.43 -20.73 22.23
C LEU A 115 2.38 -20.95 23.42
N ASN A 116 1.95 -20.64 24.63
CA ASN A 116 2.74 -20.86 25.85
C ASN A 116 3.24 -22.30 25.94
N ARG A 117 2.37 -23.30 25.79
CA ARG A 117 2.76 -24.71 25.85
C ARG A 117 3.82 -25.09 24.83
N ILE A 118 3.73 -24.57 23.61
CA ILE A 118 4.67 -24.90 22.53
C ILE A 118 6.01 -24.20 22.76
N LEU A 119 6.01 -22.94 23.13
CA LEU A 119 7.23 -22.18 23.41
C LEU A 119 7.97 -22.74 24.62
N MET A 120 7.23 -23.10 25.69
CA MET A 120 7.79 -23.79 26.86
C MET A 120 8.44 -25.13 26.50
N ARG A 121 7.78 -25.91 25.66
CA ARG A 121 8.38 -27.18 25.20
C ARG A 121 9.69 -26.96 24.47
N ASP A 122 9.72 -25.99 23.53
CA ASP A 122 10.94 -25.67 22.76
C ASP A 122 12.04 -25.13 23.67
N LEU A 123 11.68 -24.33 24.71
CA LEU A 123 12.63 -23.80 25.69
C LEU A 123 13.26 -24.90 26.55
N LYS A 124 12.43 -25.81 27.11
CA LYS A 124 12.91 -26.94 27.89
C LYS A 124 13.76 -27.95 27.09
N GLN A 125 13.46 -28.12 25.81
CA GLN A 125 14.27 -28.97 24.92
C GLN A 125 15.62 -28.34 24.61
N GLU A 126 15.72 -27.03 24.48
CA GLU A 126 16.99 -26.33 24.22
C GLU A 126 17.82 -26.19 25.51
N TYR A 127 17.17 -26.07 26.68
CA TYR A 127 17.80 -25.85 27.99
C TYR A 127 17.32 -26.86 29.03
N PRO A 128 17.66 -28.15 28.88
CA PRO A 128 17.17 -29.19 29.79
C PRO A 128 17.77 -29.13 31.19
N ASP A 129 18.95 -28.47 31.34
CA ASP A 129 19.69 -28.39 32.61
C ASP A 129 19.37 -27.11 33.41
N VAL A 130 18.51 -26.24 32.91
CA VAL A 130 18.08 -25.02 33.62
C VAL A 130 17.10 -25.39 34.73
N ASP A 131 17.32 -24.84 35.91
CA ASP A 131 16.39 -24.93 37.04
C ASP A 131 15.28 -23.89 36.86
N TYR A 132 14.08 -24.37 36.53
CA TYR A 132 12.89 -23.55 36.28
C TYR A 132 12.11 -23.39 37.55
N PHE A 133 11.86 -22.14 37.99
CA PHE A 133 11.05 -21.82 39.16
C PHE A 133 9.56 -22.14 38.91
N ASP A 134 9.02 -21.72 37.78
CA ASP A 134 7.66 -22.08 37.35
C ASP A 134 7.70 -22.62 35.90
N GLU A 135 7.44 -23.92 35.79
CA GLU A 135 7.44 -24.60 34.49
C GLU A 135 6.21 -24.33 33.62
N GLU A 136 5.21 -23.61 34.13
CA GLU A 136 4.01 -23.23 33.39
C GLU A 136 4.06 -21.75 32.95
N ASP A 137 4.90 -20.91 33.56
CA ASP A 137 5.09 -19.52 33.21
C ASP A 137 6.27 -19.34 32.21
N LEU A 138 5.93 -18.95 30.98
CA LEU A 138 6.91 -18.73 29.93
C LEU A 138 7.84 -17.54 30.23
N ALA A 139 7.32 -16.45 30.77
CA ALA A 139 8.09 -15.24 31.04
C ALA A 139 9.09 -15.47 32.18
N GLU A 140 8.70 -16.16 33.25
CA GLU A 140 9.60 -16.56 34.33
C GLU A 140 10.64 -17.58 33.85
N SER A 141 10.22 -18.59 33.09
CA SER A 141 11.16 -19.57 32.51
C SER A 141 12.21 -18.95 31.58
N MET A 142 11.85 -17.93 30.81
CA MET A 142 12.82 -17.19 29.99
C MET A 142 13.80 -16.37 30.85
N GLN A 143 13.33 -15.82 31.97
CA GLN A 143 14.18 -15.13 32.95
C GLN A 143 15.19 -16.11 33.58
N ASP A 144 14.75 -17.32 33.95
CA ASP A 144 15.63 -18.37 34.51
C ASP A 144 16.72 -18.79 33.53
N VAL A 145 16.34 -19.00 32.27
CA VAL A 145 17.30 -19.29 31.20
C VAL A 145 18.33 -18.16 31.05
N TYR A 146 17.88 -16.90 31.05
CA TYR A 146 18.78 -15.76 30.91
C TYR A 146 19.73 -15.64 32.12
N GLN A 147 19.22 -15.78 33.33
CA GLN A 147 20.04 -15.70 34.54
C GLN A 147 21.11 -16.79 34.62
N GLN A 148 20.78 -18.02 34.21
CA GLN A 148 21.69 -19.15 34.30
C GLN A 148 22.66 -19.25 33.11
N THR A 149 22.29 -18.75 31.92
CA THR A 149 23.08 -18.87 30.70
C THR A 149 23.76 -17.58 30.26
N GLY A 150 23.24 -16.42 30.69
CA GLY A 150 23.67 -15.10 30.19
C GLY A 150 23.26 -14.82 28.73
N CYS A 151 22.51 -15.71 28.09
CA CYS A 151 22.13 -15.54 26.68
C CYS A 151 20.77 -14.86 26.55
N PRO A 152 20.72 -13.62 26.05
CA PRO A 152 19.46 -12.88 25.92
C PRO A 152 18.61 -13.34 24.73
N PHE A 153 17.38 -12.86 24.71
CA PHE A 153 16.40 -13.19 23.69
C PHE A 153 16.19 -12.06 22.67
N VAL A 154 15.98 -12.47 21.43
CA VAL A 154 15.42 -11.68 20.35
C VAL A 154 14.02 -12.23 20.04
N ILE A 155 13.00 -11.40 20.14
CA ILE A 155 11.63 -11.81 19.91
C ILE A 155 11.18 -11.25 18.55
N ILE A 156 10.79 -12.13 17.63
CA ILE A 156 10.29 -11.77 16.31
C ILE A 156 8.84 -12.27 16.20
N ILE A 157 7.90 -11.32 16.03
CA ILE A 157 6.47 -11.62 15.90
C ILE A 157 5.99 -11.15 14.53
N ASP A 158 5.60 -12.09 13.68
CA ASP A 158 4.99 -11.80 12.38
C ASP A 158 3.47 -11.91 12.47
N GLU A 159 2.74 -11.01 11.74
CA GLU A 159 1.29 -10.92 11.73
C GLU A 159 0.67 -10.66 13.14
N TRP A 160 1.33 -9.79 13.93
CA TRP A 160 0.92 -9.50 15.32
C TRP A 160 -0.55 -9.07 15.42
N ASP A 161 -1.07 -8.41 14.39
CA ASP A 161 -2.38 -7.77 14.34
C ASP A 161 -3.51 -8.71 13.86
N CYS A 162 -3.24 -10.00 13.67
CA CYS A 162 -4.21 -10.94 13.11
C CYS A 162 -5.51 -11.03 13.92
N ILE A 163 -5.45 -10.89 15.26
CA ILE A 163 -6.63 -10.91 16.13
C ILE A 163 -7.55 -9.73 15.80
N PHE A 164 -7.00 -8.54 15.59
CA PHE A 164 -7.78 -7.33 15.27
C PHE A 164 -8.43 -7.42 13.89
N ARG A 165 -7.83 -8.17 12.97
CA ARG A 165 -8.36 -8.37 11.61
C ARG A 165 -9.44 -9.44 11.54
N GLU A 166 -9.35 -10.49 12.35
CA GLU A 166 -10.29 -11.62 12.32
C GLU A 166 -11.37 -11.55 13.40
N TYR A 167 -11.03 -11.09 14.59
CA TYR A 167 -11.95 -10.89 15.72
C TYR A 167 -12.29 -9.41 15.90
N LYS A 168 -12.73 -8.76 14.80
CA LYS A 168 -12.93 -7.30 14.73
C LYS A 168 -13.84 -6.75 15.83
N SER A 169 -14.92 -7.45 16.15
CA SER A 169 -15.94 -7.02 17.11
C SER A 169 -15.78 -7.61 18.52
N ASP A 170 -14.85 -8.54 18.69
CA ASP A 170 -14.63 -9.23 19.98
C ASP A 170 -13.55 -8.49 20.78
N LYS A 171 -14.01 -7.48 21.54
CA LYS A 171 -13.11 -6.64 22.35
C LYS A 171 -12.45 -7.41 23.48
N GLU A 172 -13.15 -8.36 24.08
CA GLU A 172 -12.61 -9.19 25.15
C GLU A 172 -11.44 -10.05 24.66
N ALA A 173 -11.59 -10.70 23.50
CA ALA A 173 -10.51 -11.44 22.87
C ALA A 173 -9.32 -10.54 22.51
N GLN A 174 -9.58 -9.31 22.04
CA GLN A 174 -8.53 -8.34 21.73
C GLN A 174 -7.77 -7.89 22.98
N GLU A 175 -8.48 -7.64 24.09
CA GLU A 175 -7.88 -7.26 25.38
C GLU A 175 -7.03 -8.39 25.95
N GLN A 176 -7.54 -9.63 25.99
CA GLN A 176 -6.79 -10.81 26.42
C GLN A 176 -5.49 -10.99 25.64
N TYR A 177 -5.53 -10.76 24.34
CA TYR A 177 -4.34 -10.84 23.49
C TYR A 177 -3.33 -9.73 23.78
N LEU A 178 -3.79 -8.49 23.97
CA LEU A 178 -2.93 -7.37 24.32
C LEU A 178 -2.29 -7.56 25.71
N ASP A 179 -3.05 -8.09 26.66
CA ASP A 179 -2.54 -8.41 27.99
C ASP A 179 -1.44 -9.49 27.93
N PHE A 180 -1.65 -10.52 27.11
CA PHE A 180 -0.62 -11.52 26.86
C PHE A 180 0.64 -10.89 26.24
N LEU A 181 0.52 -10.06 25.19
CA LEU A 181 1.68 -9.41 24.57
C LEU A 181 2.41 -8.47 25.54
N ARG A 182 1.65 -7.75 26.36
CA ARG A 182 2.22 -6.87 27.40
C ARG A 182 3.03 -7.66 28.40
N ASP A 183 2.47 -8.72 28.94
CA ASP A 183 3.15 -9.58 29.92
C ASP A 183 4.39 -10.25 29.32
N PHE A 184 4.30 -10.73 28.10
CA PHE A 184 5.38 -11.39 27.40
C PHE A 184 6.56 -10.47 27.05
N LEU A 185 6.30 -9.17 26.74
CA LEU A 185 7.30 -8.28 26.15
C LEU A 185 7.73 -7.10 27.02
N LYS A 186 6.83 -6.60 27.90
CA LYS A 186 7.07 -5.33 28.57
C LYS A 186 8.02 -5.49 29.76
N ASP A 187 9.00 -4.59 29.83
CA ASP A 187 9.94 -4.46 30.97
C ASP A 187 10.73 -5.75 31.29
N LYS A 188 11.01 -6.56 30.26
CA LYS A 188 11.75 -7.82 30.39
C LYS A 188 13.24 -7.61 30.12
N SER A 189 14.08 -7.72 31.16
CA SER A 189 15.53 -7.50 31.07
C SER A 189 16.27 -8.51 30.17
N TYR A 190 15.69 -9.67 29.94
CA TYR A 190 16.24 -10.71 29.08
C TYR A 190 15.94 -10.50 27.58
N ILE A 191 15.05 -9.57 27.22
CA ILE A 191 14.78 -9.21 25.82
C ILE A 191 15.71 -8.07 25.40
N HIS A 192 16.55 -8.31 24.41
CA HIS A 192 17.46 -7.30 23.87
C HIS A 192 17.01 -6.73 22.52
N LEU A 193 16.04 -7.36 21.85
CA LEU A 193 15.37 -6.86 20.67
C LEU A 193 13.98 -7.51 20.55
N ALA A 194 12.95 -6.71 20.34
CA ALA A 194 11.65 -7.20 19.91
C ALA A 194 11.31 -6.57 18.55
N TYR A 195 11.05 -7.40 17.54
CA TYR A 195 10.67 -6.95 16.21
C TYR A 195 9.31 -7.51 15.83
N MET A 196 8.33 -6.65 15.68
CA MET A 196 6.96 -7.04 15.29
C MET A 196 6.64 -6.57 13.88
N THR A 197 5.89 -7.39 13.14
CA THR A 197 5.33 -6.98 11.85
C THR A 197 3.83 -7.22 11.79
N GLY A 198 3.11 -6.31 11.13
CA GLY A 198 1.68 -6.38 10.93
C GLY A 198 1.22 -5.50 9.78
N ILE A 199 -0.08 -5.38 9.60
CA ILE A 199 -0.72 -4.44 8.69
C ILE A 199 -1.15 -3.21 9.46
N LEU A 200 -1.86 -3.43 10.57
CA LEU A 200 -2.36 -2.35 11.43
C LEU A 200 -1.25 -1.82 12.33
N PRO A 201 -1.25 -0.52 12.61
CA PRO A 201 -0.38 0.07 13.61
C PRO A 201 -0.74 -0.42 15.01
N VAL A 202 0.21 -0.28 15.94
CA VAL A 202 0.00 -0.63 17.35
C VAL A 202 -1.14 0.20 17.91
N LYS A 203 -2.08 -0.49 18.51
CA LYS A 203 -3.32 0.13 18.95
C LYS A 203 -3.15 0.97 20.21
N LYS A 204 -3.67 2.20 20.17
CA LYS A 204 -3.84 3.06 21.34
C LYS A 204 -5.18 2.68 22.02
N TYR A 205 -5.16 1.71 22.92
CA TYR A 205 -6.37 1.32 23.68
C TYR A 205 -6.45 2.03 25.02
N GLY A 206 -7.57 2.67 25.26
CA GLY A 206 -8.00 3.17 26.57
C GLY A 206 -6.98 4.05 27.32
N THR A 207 -7.08 4.08 28.64
CA THR A 207 -6.16 4.79 29.55
C THR A 207 -4.79 4.11 29.70
N HIS A 208 -4.64 2.87 29.23
CA HIS A 208 -3.40 2.09 29.30
C HIS A 208 -3.05 1.50 27.93
N SER A 209 -2.11 2.14 27.21
CA SER A 209 -1.54 1.58 26.00
C SER A 209 -0.72 0.34 26.33
N ALA A 210 -1.22 -0.85 25.98
CA ALA A 210 -0.59 -2.12 26.33
C ALA A 210 0.82 -2.27 25.72
N LEU A 211 1.03 -1.71 24.53
CA LEU A 211 2.26 -1.86 23.73
C LEU A 211 2.96 -0.52 23.45
N ASN A 212 2.86 0.45 24.39
CA ASN A 212 3.46 1.78 24.23
C ASN A 212 5.00 1.80 24.24
N MET A 213 5.63 0.66 24.54
CA MET A 213 7.07 0.51 24.49
C MET A 213 7.62 0.32 23.06
N PHE A 214 6.77 0.11 22.06
CA PHE A 214 7.22 -0.06 20.68
C PHE A 214 7.38 1.27 19.96
N ASP A 215 8.55 1.44 19.33
CA ASP A 215 8.75 2.42 18.26
C ASP A 215 8.03 1.89 17.01
N GLU A 216 7.04 2.66 16.54
CA GLU A 216 6.17 2.23 15.46
C GLU A 216 6.52 2.92 14.14
N PHE A 217 6.65 2.10 13.09
CA PHE A 217 6.94 2.52 11.73
C PHE A 217 5.82 2.06 10.79
N SER A 218 4.82 2.90 10.60
CA SER A 218 3.57 2.58 9.88
C SER A 218 3.53 3.17 8.47
N MET A 219 2.37 3.08 7.81
CA MET A 219 2.13 3.73 6.50
C MET A 219 2.01 5.25 6.60
N ILE A 220 1.71 5.79 7.78
CA ILE A 220 1.66 7.24 8.03
C ILE A 220 3.05 7.77 8.39
N TYR A 221 3.78 7.04 9.21
CA TYR A 221 5.13 7.38 9.64
C TYR A 221 6.04 6.18 9.52
N ALA A 222 6.82 6.11 8.45
CA ALA A 222 7.74 5.00 8.21
C ALA A 222 9.16 5.26 8.74
N GLY A 223 9.50 6.51 9.04
CA GLY A 223 10.78 6.92 9.60
C GLY A 223 11.99 6.31 8.88
N PRO A 224 13.03 5.93 9.63
CA PRO A 224 14.25 5.37 9.04
C PRO A 224 14.05 4.00 8.38
N LEU A 225 12.89 3.35 8.60
CA LEU A 225 12.60 2.03 8.04
C LEU A 225 11.83 2.08 6.71
N ALA A 226 11.55 3.26 6.18
CA ALA A 226 10.78 3.46 4.96
C ALA A 226 11.29 2.62 3.78
N LYS A 227 12.60 2.59 3.55
CA LYS A 227 13.24 1.92 2.41
C LYS A 227 13.42 0.40 2.57
N PHE A 228 13.21 -0.16 3.77
CA PHE A 228 13.54 -1.56 4.05
C PHE A 228 12.37 -2.52 3.85
N VAL A 229 11.13 -2.02 3.83
CA VAL A 229 9.93 -2.84 3.63
C VAL A 229 9.11 -2.27 2.48
N GLY A 230 9.19 -2.93 1.33
CA GLY A 230 8.79 -2.45 0.02
C GLY A 230 10.00 -2.32 -0.91
N PHE A 231 9.78 -2.02 -2.20
CA PHE A 231 10.85 -1.73 -3.15
C PHE A 231 10.91 -0.22 -3.41
N THR A 232 12.09 0.36 -3.35
CA THR A 232 12.31 1.77 -3.68
C THR A 232 12.31 2.01 -5.19
N GLU A 233 12.10 3.24 -5.61
CA GLU A 233 12.11 3.58 -7.04
C GLU A 233 13.45 3.22 -7.72
N THR A 234 14.57 3.43 -7.03
CA THR A 234 15.90 3.06 -7.54
C THR A 234 16.00 1.57 -7.79
N GLU A 235 15.59 0.74 -6.84
CA GLU A 235 15.59 -0.73 -6.98
C GLU A 235 14.66 -1.21 -8.10
N VAL A 236 13.49 -0.59 -8.24
CA VAL A 236 12.55 -0.92 -9.33
C VAL A 236 13.11 -0.52 -10.68
N ARG A 237 13.85 0.59 -10.78
CA ARG A 237 14.51 1.02 -12.00
C ARG A 237 15.56 0.01 -12.46
N GLU A 238 16.40 -0.47 -11.53
CA GLU A 238 17.38 -1.53 -11.81
C GLU A 238 16.71 -2.81 -12.31
N LEU A 239 15.56 -3.18 -11.72
CA LEU A 239 14.77 -4.33 -12.19
C LEU A 239 14.19 -4.07 -13.59
N CYS A 240 13.69 -2.87 -13.88
CA CYS A 240 13.19 -2.51 -15.21
C CYS A 240 14.29 -2.64 -16.29
N GLU A 241 15.50 -2.19 -16.00
CA GLU A 241 16.64 -2.34 -16.89
C GLU A 241 16.98 -3.82 -17.13
N LYS A 242 17.07 -4.59 -16.05
CA LYS A 242 17.38 -6.04 -16.11
C LYS A 242 16.34 -6.86 -16.88
N TYR A 243 15.06 -6.54 -16.73
CA TYR A 243 13.94 -7.29 -17.32
C TYR A 243 13.36 -6.61 -18.57
N HIS A 244 13.99 -5.53 -19.05
CA HIS A 244 13.56 -4.76 -20.23
C HIS A 244 12.12 -4.26 -20.17
N MET A 245 11.68 -3.82 -18.99
CA MET A 245 10.34 -3.27 -18.75
C MET A 245 10.35 -1.74 -18.85
N ASP A 246 9.23 -1.15 -19.28
CA ASP A 246 9.10 0.31 -19.32
C ASP A 246 8.85 0.87 -17.92
N MET A 247 9.80 1.62 -17.36
CA MET A 247 9.70 2.24 -16.04
C MET A 247 8.49 3.16 -15.90
N ARG A 248 8.04 3.82 -16.99
CA ARG A 248 6.85 4.70 -16.94
C ARG A 248 5.58 3.88 -16.71
N GLU A 249 5.43 2.76 -17.43
CA GLU A 249 4.28 1.86 -17.22
C GLU A 249 4.31 1.23 -15.84
N ILE A 250 5.48 0.78 -15.36
CA ILE A 250 5.64 0.22 -14.00
C ILE A 250 5.27 1.26 -12.94
N ARG A 251 5.69 2.52 -13.11
CA ARG A 251 5.33 3.61 -12.21
C ARG A 251 3.82 3.83 -12.17
N GLU A 252 3.16 3.95 -13.31
CA GLU A 252 1.71 4.16 -13.36
C GLU A 252 0.91 3.03 -12.69
N TRP A 253 1.43 1.81 -12.75
CA TRP A 253 0.70 0.65 -12.27
C TRP A 253 1.00 0.24 -10.83
N TYR A 254 2.22 0.48 -10.32
CA TYR A 254 2.67 -0.10 -9.06
C TYR A 254 3.34 0.88 -8.10
N ASP A 255 3.57 2.13 -8.51
CA ASP A 255 4.12 3.20 -7.67
C ASP A 255 3.08 3.73 -6.68
N GLY A 256 3.49 4.68 -5.87
CA GLY A 256 2.63 5.67 -5.26
C GLY A 256 2.60 5.66 -3.75
N TYR A 257 3.34 4.80 -3.07
CA TYR A 257 3.44 4.90 -1.61
C TYR A 257 4.54 5.90 -1.24
N ARG A 258 4.13 6.99 -0.60
CA ARG A 258 5.00 8.10 -0.22
C ARG A 258 5.35 8.04 1.26
N PHE A 259 6.62 8.23 1.57
CA PHE A 259 7.10 8.37 2.93
C PHE A 259 8.03 9.58 3.02
N GLU A 260 7.98 10.27 4.15
CA GLU A 260 8.86 11.41 4.39
C GLU A 260 10.34 11.02 4.27
N ASN A 261 11.13 11.85 3.62
CA ASN A 261 12.56 11.65 3.39
C ASN A 261 12.93 10.31 2.71
N CYS A 262 12.02 9.73 1.94
CA CYS A 262 12.25 8.51 1.17
C CYS A 262 11.77 8.70 -0.28
N GLU A 263 12.50 8.09 -1.21
CA GLU A 263 11.99 7.94 -2.57
C GLU A 263 10.72 7.08 -2.59
N PRO A 264 9.91 7.14 -3.67
CA PRO A 264 8.70 6.35 -3.78
C PRO A 264 8.92 4.86 -3.51
N VAL A 265 7.97 4.23 -2.82
CA VAL A 265 8.01 2.81 -2.49
C VAL A 265 6.90 2.06 -3.21
N TYR A 266 7.23 0.92 -3.76
CA TYR A 266 6.38 0.06 -4.59
C TYR A 266 6.01 -1.22 -3.84
N ASN A 267 4.86 -1.82 -4.20
CA ASN A 267 4.51 -3.15 -3.73
C ASN A 267 5.42 -4.20 -4.40
N PRO A 268 6.28 -4.92 -3.65
CA PRO A 268 7.20 -5.89 -4.21
C PRO A 268 6.52 -6.99 -5.03
N ARG A 269 5.36 -7.47 -4.59
CA ARG A 269 4.69 -8.59 -5.26
C ARG A 269 4.22 -8.23 -6.66
N SER A 270 3.64 -7.03 -6.81
CA SER A 270 3.17 -6.56 -8.11
C SER A 270 4.34 -6.32 -9.06
N VAL A 271 5.42 -5.69 -8.58
CA VAL A 271 6.64 -5.49 -9.35
C VAL A 271 7.26 -6.82 -9.78
N VAL A 272 7.48 -7.75 -8.85
CA VAL A 272 8.07 -9.07 -9.15
C VAL A 272 7.25 -9.83 -10.18
N ASN A 273 5.92 -9.88 -10.02
CA ASN A 273 5.07 -10.56 -10.99
C ASN A 273 5.10 -9.86 -12.36
N GLY A 274 5.10 -8.52 -12.39
CA GLY A 274 5.23 -7.76 -13.63
C GLY A 274 6.51 -8.10 -14.39
N MET A 275 7.64 -8.19 -13.67
CA MET A 275 8.95 -8.56 -14.23
C MET A 275 8.97 -10.01 -14.73
N LEU A 276 8.62 -10.98 -13.88
CA LEU A 276 8.69 -12.40 -14.19
C LEU A 276 7.76 -12.82 -15.33
N PHE A 277 6.57 -12.22 -15.42
CA PHE A 277 5.61 -12.57 -16.46
C PHE A 277 5.70 -11.65 -17.70
N GLY A 278 6.56 -10.64 -17.68
CA GLY A 278 6.68 -9.66 -18.76
C GLY A 278 5.36 -8.96 -19.09
N SER A 279 4.47 -8.84 -18.09
CA SER A 279 3.10 -8.36 -18.27
C SER A 279 2.68 -7.44 -17.14
N ILE A 280 2.28 -6.22 -17.49
CA ILE A 280 1.75 -5.23 -16.56
C ILE A 280 0.24 -5.39 -16.48
N ARG A 281 -0.28 -5.74 -15.30
CA ARG A 281 -1.70 -5.94 -15.02
C ARG A 281 -1.97 -5.84 -13.52
N ASN A 282 -3.22 -5.90 -13.10
CA ASN A 282 -3.58 -5.94 -11.69
C ASN A 282 -3.18 -7.30 -11.07
N TYR A 283 -2.21 -7.28 -10.15
CA TYR A 283 -1.79 -8.42 -9.34
C TYR A 283 -2.28 -8.32 -7.90
N TRP A 284 -2.79 -7.17 -7.49
CA TRP A 284 -3.37 -6.95 -6.15
C TRP A 284 -4.57 -7.85 -5.92
N ASN A 285 -5.49 -7.90 -6.86
CA ASN A 285 -6.72 -8.71 -6.79
C ASN A 285 -6.50 -10.23 -6.71
N MET A 286 -5.31 -10.71 -7.03
CA MET A 286 -4.96 -12.15 -6.83
C MET A 286 -4.81 -12.51 -5.35
N THR A 287 -4.91 -11.57 -4.43
CA THR A 287 -4.53 -11.73 -3.03
C THR A 287 -5.48 -11.11 -2.03
N GLU A 288 -6.21 -10.11 -2.42
CA GLU A 288 -7.28 -9.47 -1.67
C GLU A 288 -8.45 -9.22 -2.61
N SER A 289 -9.65 -9.48 -2.14
CA SER A 289 -10.84 -9.15 -2.91
C SER A 289 -11.21 -7.69 -2.68
N PHE A 290 -11.76 -7.03 -3.69
CA PHE A 290 -12.34 -5.69 -3.56
C PHE A 290 -13.48 -5.63 -2.52
N GLU A 291 -14.00 -6.77 -2.07
CA GLU A 291 -15.03 -6.88 -1.03
C GLU A 291 -14.60 -6.26 0.30
N VAL A 292 -13.31 -6.34 0.63
CA VAL A 292 -12.76 -5.68 1.83
C VAL A 292 -12.90 -4.16 1.69
N LEU A 293 -12.48 -3.62 0.54
CA LEU A 293 -12.63 -2.20 0.23
C LEU A 293 -14.09 -1.78 0.19
N GLN A 294 -14.95 -2.59 -0.45
CA GLN A 294 -16.39 -2.35 -0.53
C GLN A 294 -17.01 -2.23 0.86
N THR A 295 -16.65 -3.09 1.80
CA THR A 295 -17.16 -3.05 3.18
C THR A 295 -16.98 -1.67 3.83
N TYR A 296 -15.84 -1.02 3.61
CA TYR A 296 -15.56 0.30 4.18
C TYR A 296 -16.21 1.44 3.39
N ILE A 297 -16.29 1.30 2.07
CA ILE A 297 -17.00 2.26 1.19
C ILE A 297 -18.50 2.28 1.51
N ASP A 298 -19.10 1.11 1.74
CA ASP A 298 -20.54 0.97 2.00
C ASP A 298 -20.94 1.46 3.41
N MET A 299 -19.98 1.81 4.29
CA MET A 299 -20.29 2.51 5.56
C MET A 299 -20.90 3.89 5.35
N ASN A 300 -20.68 4.47 4.17
CA ASN A 300 -21.35 5.67 3.68
C ASN A 300 -21.35 6.85 4.66
N PHE A 301 -20.21 7.11 5.32
CA PHE A 301 -20.05 8.33 6.11
C PHE A 301 -20.24 9.56 5.24
N GLU A 302 -20.77 10.64 5.84
CA GLU A 302 -20.96 11.91 5.15
C GLU A 302 -19.61 12.40 4.58
N GLY A 303 -19.57 12.70 3.27
CA GLY A 303 -18.36 13.11 2.54
C GLY A 303 -17.57 11.96 1.91
N LEU A 304 -17.55 10.76 2.49
CA LEU A 304 -16.69 9.65 2.04
C LEU A 304 -16.91 9.28 0.56
N LYS A 305 -18.15 9.29 0.10
CA LYS A 305 -18.48 9.00 -1.30
C LYS A 305 -17.88 10.02 -2.25
N ASP A 306 -18.01 11.30 -1.92
CA ASP A 306 -17.49 12.39 -2.73
C ASP A 306 -15.96 12.36 -2.76
N ASP A 307 -15.32 12.10 -1.63
CA ASP A 307 -13.88 11.95 -1.52
C ASP A 307 -13.35 10.82 -2.41
N ILE A 308 -13.99 9.66 -2.39
CA ILE A 308 -13.61 8.53 -3.25
C ILE A 308 -13.77 8.86 -4.72
N LEU A 309 -14.84 9.57 -5.10
CA LEU A 309 -15.05 10.01 -6.48
C LEU A 309 -13.97 11.00 -6.92
N CYS A 310 -13.64 11.96 -6.07
CA CYS A 310 -12.55 12.92 -6.32
C CYS A 310 -11.21 12.18 -6.49
N MET A 311 -10.91 11.23 -5.63
CA MET A 311 -9.67 10.42 -5.73
C MET A 311 -9.65 9.53 -6.98
N LEU A 312 -10.78 8.94 -7.39
CA LEU A 312 -10.89 8.21 -8.66
C LEU A 312 -10.63 9.14 -9.86
N ALA A 313 -11.08 10.38 -9.77
CA ALA A 313 -10.78 11.40 -10.75
C ALA A 313 -9.31 11.87 -10.72
N GLY A 314 -8.54 11.56 -9.66
CA GLY A 314 -7.12 11.83 -9.52
C GLY A 314 -6.78 13.00 -8.61
N GLU A 315 -7.73 13.43 -7.78
CA GLU A 315 -7.51 14.49 -6.78
C GLU A 315 -6.92 13.95 -5.49
N HIS A 316 -6.37 14.86 -4.71
CA HIS A 316 -5.86 14.63 -3.37
C HIS A 316 -6.85 15.19 -2.35
N ILE A 317 -7.18 14.40 -1.33
CA ILE A 317 -8.19 14.75 -0.33
C ILE A 317 -7.51 15.03 0.99
N PRO A 318 -7.74 16.19 1.63
CA PRO A 318 -7.24 16.45 2.98
C PRO A 318 -7.75 15.39 3.96
N VAL A 319 -6.89 14.92 4.88
CA VAL A 319 -7.27 13.92 5.89
C VAL A 319 -6.62 14.21 7.23
N ASN A 320 -7.39 14.01 8.29
CA ASN A 320 -6.89 14.06 9.66
C ASN A 320 -6.64 12.64 10.19
N THR A 321 -5.39 12.19 10.18
CA THR A 321 -4.99 10.86 10.67
C THR A 321 -4.79 10.79 12.18
N GLY A 322 -4.81 11.92 12.89
CA GLY A 322 -4.43 12.01 14.31
C GLY A 322 -5.43 11.38 15.27
N ASN A 323 -6.68 11.28 14.87
CA ASN A 323 -7.78 10.79 15.71
C ASN A 323 -8.05 9.29 15.57
N PHE A 324 -7.45 8.62 14.59
CA PHE A 324 -7.68 7.19 14.33
C PHE A 324 -7.22 6.33 15.51
N THR A 325 -8.11 5.50 16.02
CA THR A 325 -7.87 4.65 17.22
C THR A 325 -7.31 3.27 16.87
N ASN A 326 -6.97 3.01 15.60
CA ASN A 326 -6.49 1.73 15.10
C ASN A 326 -7.50 0.57 15.31
N ASP A 327 -8.79 0.90 15.34
CA ASP A 327 -9.89 -0.04 15.46
C ASP A 327 -10.55 -0.24 14.09
N MET A 328 -10.80 -1.48 13.70
CA MET A 328 -11.45 -1.81 12.42
C MET A 328 -12.99 -1.72 12.48
N THR A 329 -13.56 -1.34 13.61
CA THR A 329 -15.01 -1.33 13.83
C THR A 329 -15.56 -0.03 14.42
N THR A 330 -14.73 0.77 15.07
CA THR A 330 -15.16 2.03 15.71
C THR A 330 -14.71 3.22 14.87
N PHE A 331 -15.49 3.53 13.82
CA PHE A 331 -15.29 4.70 12.99
C PHE A 331 -16.23 5.81 13.43
N ARG A 332 -15.73 7.04 13.50
CA ARG A 332 -16.48 8.24 13.90
C ARG A 332 -16.86 9.09 12.70
N ASP A 333 -15.99 9.14 11.72
CA ASP A 333 -16.13 9.94 10.52
C ASP A 333 -15.38 9.32 9.33
N GLU A 334 -15.43 9.97 8.18
CA GLU A 334 -14.72 9.57 6.95
C GLU A 334 -13.21 9.51 7.15
N ASN A 335 -12.61 10.36 8.00
CA ASN A 335 -11.17 10.39 8.23
C ASN A 335 -10.66 9.09 8.86
N ASP A 336 -11.44 8.50 9.77
CA ASP A 336 -11.10 7.20 10.37
C ASP A 336 -11.07 6.10 9.29
N VAL A 337 -12.04 6.10 8.36
CA VAL A 337 -12.06 5.14 7.24
C VAL A 337 -10.91 5.38 6.27
N LEU A 338 -10.68 6.61 5.86
CA LEU A 338 -9.57 6.97 4.97
C LEU A 338 -8.22 6.57 5.61
N THR A 339 -8.05 6.80 6.91
CA THR A 339 -6.84 6.41 7.65
C THR A 339 -6.64 4.90 7.68
N LEU A 340 -7.71 4.13 7.90
CA LEU A 340 -7.63 2.67 7.79
C LEU A 340 -7.22 2.23 6.38
N LEU A 341 -7.79 2.84 5.34
CA LEU A 341 -7.47 2.52 3.95
C LEU A 341 -6.00 2.82 3.60
N ILE A 342 -5.36 3.82 4.26
CA ILE A 342 -3.91 4.03 4.16
C ILE A 342 -3.16 2.81 4.70
N HIS A 343 -3.49 2.34 5.91
CA HIS A 343 -2.80 1.19 6.52
C HIS A 343 -3.01 -0.11 5.74
N LEU A 344 -4.19 -0.29 5.15
CA LEU A 344 -4.48 -1.43 4.28
C LEU A 344 -3.80 -1.33 2.90
N GLY A 345 -3.27 -0.17 2.52
CA GLY A 345 -2.59 0.06 1.25
C GLY A 345 -3.50 0.42 0.08
N TYR A 346 -4.77 0.72 0.33
CA TYR A 346 -5.68 1.23 -0.69
C TYR A 346 -5.51 2.73 -0.94
N LEU A 347 -4.92 3.45 -0.01
CA LEU A 347 -4.56 4.86 -0.15
C LEU A 347 -3.08 5.06 0.20
N THR A 348 -2.50 6.11 -0.34
CA THR A 348 -1.23 6.66 0.11
C THR A 348 -1.47 7.98 0.82
N TYR A 349 -0.58 8.32 1.75
CA TYR A 349 -0.64 9.56 2.52
C TYR A 349 0.57 10.43 2.21
N ASP A 350 0.32 11.68 1.89
CA ASP A 350 1.35 12.71 1.80
C ASP A 350 1.38 13.50 3.11
N SER A 351 2.44 13.30 3.89
CA SER A 351 2.62 13.95 5.19
C SER A 351 2.94 15.44 5.09
N THR A 352 3.38 15.92 3.92
CA THR A 352 3.69 17.34 3.69
C THR A 352 2.41 18.14 3.43
N GLU A 353 1.55 17.58 2.58
CA GLU A 353 0.28 18.21 2.18
C GLU A 353 -0.89 17.78 3.08
N HIS A 354 -0.69 16.83 4.00
CA HIS A 354 -1.72 16.23 4.85
C HIS A 354 -2.92 15.72 4.04
N CYS A 355 -2.66 15.04 2.93
CA CYS A 355 -3.70 14.55 2.03
C CYS A 355 -3.51 13.07 1.67
N VAL A 356 -4.59 12.46 1.19
CA VAL A 356 -4.61 11.09 0.67
C VAL A 356 -5.03 11.06 -0.79
N TYR A 357 -4.58 10.05 -1.50
CA TYR A 357 -4.98 9.77 -2.87
C TYR A 357 -4.78 8.29 -3.22
N ILE A 358 -5.40 7.86 -4.31
CA ILE A 358 -5.23 6.49 -4.82
C ILE A 358 -3.85 6.36 -5.46
N PRO A 359 -2.98 5.44 -4.97
CA PRO A 359 -1.56 5.44 -5.32
C PRO A 359 -1.28 5.16 -6.80
N ASN A 360 -2.01 4.24 -7.43
CA ASN A 360 -1.68 3.75 -8.75
C ASN A 360 -2.89 3.14 -9.49
N ASN A 361 -2.68 2.69 -10.74
CA ASN A 361 -3.74 2.10 -11.54
C ASN A 361 -4.23 0.74 -11.04
N GLU A 362 -3.37 -0.03 -10.38
CA GLU A 362 -3.74 -1.32 -9.78
C GLU A 362 -4.82 -1.12 -8.72
N ILE A 363 -4.58 -0.24 -7.76
CA ILE A 363 -5.51 0.10 -6.68
C ILE A 363 -6.73 0.86 -7.20
N ARG A 364 -6.53 1.73 -8.20
CA ARG A 364 -7.65 2.44 -8.84
C ARG A 364 -8.66 1.48 -9.46
N ASN A 365 -8.20 0.36 -10.02
CA ASN A 365 -9.09 -0.67 -10.54
C ASN A 365 -9.89 -1.35 -9.42
N GLU A 366 -9.30 -1.54 -8.24
CA GLU A 366 -10.02 -2.09 -7.08
C GLU A 366 -11.16 -1.15 -6.63
N TYR A 367 -10.89 0.16 -6.57
CA TYR A 367 -11.94 1.15 -6.29
C TYR A 367 -13.05 1.15 -7.35
N ALA A 368 -12.69 1.11 -8.63
CA ALA A 368 -13.67 1.05 -9.70
C ALA A 368 -14.54 -0.22 -9.63
N ASN A 369 -13.95 -1.37 -9.30
CA ASN A 369 -14.67 -2.62 -9.11
C ASN A 369 -15.61 -2.52 -7.89
N ALA A 370 -15.12 -2.04 -6.75
CA ALA A 370 -15.92 -1.89 -5.53
C ALA A 370 -17.12 -0.95 -5.77
N VAL A 371 -16.87 0.21 -6.37
CA VAL A 371 -17.94 1.19 -6.72
C VAL A 371 -18.93 0.62 -7.73
N SER A 372 -18.48 -0.23 -8.67
CA SER A 372 -19.35 -0.81 -9.70
C SER A 372 -20.36 -1.81 -9.14
N VAL A 373 -20.09 -2.39 -7.97
CA VAL A 373 -20.93 -3.39 -7.30
C VAL A 373 -21.75 -2.78 -6.15
N SER A 374 -21.25 -1.68 -5.55
CA SER A 374 -21.95 -0.95 -4.49
C SER A 374 -23.23 -0.28 -5.00
N ASP A 375 -24.14 0.06 -4.08
CA ASP A 375 -25.41 0.74 -4.40
C ASP A 375 -25.23 2.24 -4.71
N TRP A 376 -24.13 2.56 -5.41
CA TRP A 376 -23.82 3.92 -5.88
C TRP A 376 -24.45 4.24 -7.25
N GLY A 377 -25.54 3.54 -7.58
CA GLY A 377 -26.48 3.68 -8.71
C GLY A 377 -25.95 4.38 -9.96
N GLU A 378 -25.79 5.67 -9.92
CA GLU A 378 -25.47 6.53 -11.06
C GLU A 378 -23.96 6.53 -11.38
N VAL A 379 -23.09 6.55 -10.38
CA VAL A 379 -21.62 6.51 -10.59
C VAL A 379 -21.19 5.19 -11.24
N SER A 380 -21.77 4.08 -10.80
CA SER A 380 -21.55 2.77 -11.39
C SER A 380 -21.92 2.76 -12.89
N LYS A 381 -23.01 3.45 -13.26
CA LYS A 381 -23.42 3.59 -14.66
C LYS A 381 -22.43 4.44 -15.46
N ALA A 382 -21.91 5.56 -14.88
CA ALA A 382 -20.92 6.40 -15.56
C ALA A 382 -19.64 5.62 -15.87
N LEU A 383 -19.12 4.86 -14.90
CA LEU A 383 -17.95 4.02 -15.11
C LEU A 383 -18.18 2.95 -16.19
N LYS A 384 -19.32 2.28 -16.18
CA LYS A 384 -19.69 1.27 -17.20
C LYS A 384 -19.83 1.89 -18.59
N ASN A 385 -20.40 3.09 -18.69
CA ASN A 385 -20.61 3.79 -19.95
C ASN A 385 -19.33 4.48 -20.49
N SER A 386 -18.28 4.58 -19.70
CA SER A 386 -17.05 5.29 -20.08
C SER A 386 -16.35 4.69 -21.31
N ALA A 387 -16.48 3.39 -21.55
CA ALA A 387 -15.98 2.75 -22.76
C ALA A 387 -16.72 3.21 -24.01
N ASP A 388 -18.02 3.44 -23.93
CA ASP A 388 -18.84 3.91 -25.05
C ASP A 388 -18.48 5.37 -25.39
N VAL A 389 -18.26 6.21 -24.38
CA VAL A 389 -17.81 7.60 -24.57
C VAL A 389 -16.44 7.64 -25.24
N LEU A 390 -15.50 6.81 -24.81
CA LEU A 390 -14.18 6.71 -25.42
C LEU A 390 -14.27 6.25 -26.88
N ASN A 391 -15.09 5.23 -27.16
CA ASN A 391 -15.35 4.76 -28.53
C ASN A 391 -15.97 5.85 -29.40
N ALA A 392 -16.88 6.65 -28.82
CA ALA A 392 -17.47 7.79 -29.52
C ALA A 392 -16.42 8.86 -29.88
N ILE A 393 -15.45 9.13 -29.01
CA ILE A 393 -14.32 10.03 -29.32
C ILE A 393 -13.49 9.46 -30.48
N TRP A 394 -13.12 8.19 -30.45
CA TRP A 394 -12.34 7.57 -31.54
C TRP A 394 -13.06 7.65 -32.90
N ASN A 395 -14.38 7.50 -32.87
CA ASN A 395 -15.23 7.59 -34.05
C ASN A 395 -15.67 9.03 -34.39
N GLN A 396 -15.19 10.03 -33.67
CA GLN A 396 -15.52 11.45 -33.85
C GLN A 396 -17.03 11.72 -33.80
N ASN A 397 -17.76 10.95 -32.95
CA ASN A 397 -19.20 11.13 -32.76
C ASN A 397 -19.46 12.13 -31.62
N GLU A 398 -19.44 13.43 -31.97
CA GLU A 398 -19.59 14.56 -31.04
C GLU A 398 -20.88 14.48 -30.21
N GLN A 399 -21.98 14.05 -30.83
CA GLN A 399 -23.25 13.94 -30.15
C GLN A 399 -23.25 12.86 -29.07
N MET A 400 -22.71 11.69 -29.36
CA MET A 400 -22.60 10.63 -28.36
C MET A 400 -21.66 11.01 -27.21
N VAL A 401 -20.58 11.73 -27.50
CA VAL A 401 -19.68 12.25 -26.46
C VAL A 401 -20.42 13.25 -25.58
N ALA A 402 -21.10 14.24 -26.15
CA ALA A 402 -21.87 15.23 -25.40
C ALA A 402 -22.95 14.58 -24.52
N GLN A 403 -23.68 13.58 -25.03
CA GLN A 403 -24.66 12.80 -24.26
C GLN A 403 -24.03 11.97 -23.14
N GLY A 404 -22.86 11.38 -23.38
CA GLY A 404 -22.13 10.65 -22.37
C GLY A 404 -21.65 11.56 -21.23
N MET A 405 -21.14 12.74 -21.57
CA MET A 405 -20.78 13.78 -20.61
C MET A 405 -21.98 14.26 -19.81
N GLN A 406 -23.12 14.46 -20.49
CA GLN A 406 -24.38 14.90 -19.86
C GLN A 406 -24.84 13.85 -18.82
N ARG A 407 -24.79 12.57 -19.15
CA ARG A 407 -25.12 11.49 -18.21
C ARG A 407 -24.19 11.49 -17.01
N ALA A 408 -22.88 11.53 -17.24
CA ALA A 408 -21.89 11.59 -16.15
C ALA A 408 -22.11 12.82 -15.25
N HIS A 409 -22.51 13.96 -15.83
CA HIS A 409 -22.82 15.17 -15.08
C HIS A 409 -24.06 15.00 -14.17
N PHE A 410 -25.15 14.46 -14.66
CA PHE A 410 -26.32 14.21 -13.82
C PHE A 410 -26.01 13.25 -12.67
N GLU A 411 -25.12 12.32 -12.92
CA GLU A 411 -24.68 11.29 -11.98
C GLU A 411 -23.74 11.85 -10.89
N THR A 412 -23.04 12.96 -11.18
CA THR A 412 -22.14 13.67 -10.24
C THR A 412 -22.75 14.95 -9.66
N SER A 413 -24.03 15.22 -9.90
CA SER A 413 -24.69 16.49 -9.57
C SER A 413 -24.78 16.81 -8.07
N HIS A 414 -24.43 15.90 -7.18
CA HIS A 414 -24.30 16.13 -5.73
C HIS A 414 -23.01 16.89 -5.36
N LEU A 415 -21.96 16.82 -6.20
CA LEU A 415 -20.81 17.70 -6.08
C LEU A 415 -21.28 19.11 -6.43
N GLN A 416 -20.95 20.11 -5.58
CA GLN A 416 -21.32 21.49 -5.83
C GLN A 416 -20.76 21.96 -7.19
N TYR A 417 -21.57 21.88 -8.22
CA TYR A 417 -21.22 22.12 -9.61
C TYR A 417 -21.19 23.64 -9.88
N ASN A 418 -20.10 24.29 -9.52
CA ASN A 418 -20.01 25.75 -9.62
C ASN A 418 -18.81 26.25 -10.44
N ASP A 419 -17.93 25.39 -10.93
CA ASP A 419 -16.71 25.81 -11.61
C ASP A 419 -16.15 24.79 -12.64
N GLU A 420 -15.06 25.17 -13.28
CA GLU A 420 -14.31 24.40 -14.27
C GLU A 420 -13.71 23.10 -13.68
N ASN A 421 -13.46 23.05 -12.36
CA ASN A 421 -12.93 21.87 -11.66
C ASN A 421 -13.98 20.75 -11.60
N ALA A 422 -15.21 21.05 -11.23
CA ALA A 422 -16.29 20.08 -11.18
C ALA A 422 -16.55 19.45 -12.56
N LEU A 423 -16.42 20.24 -13.65
CA LEU A 423 -16.48 19.72 -15.02
C LEU A 423 -15.32 18.74 -15.31
N SER A 424 -14.12 19.04 -14.83
CA SER A 424 -12.95 18.16 -14.95
C SER A 424 -13.18 16.79 -14.29
N TYR A 425 -13.82 16.73 -13.12
CA TYR A 425 -14.19 15.46 -12.46
C TYR A 425 -15.16 14.63 -13.27
N THR A 426 -16.23 15.27 -13.74
CA THR A 426 -17.24 14.61 -14.58
C THR A 426 -16.61 13.97 -15.81
N ILE A 427 -15.70 14.68 -16.47
CA ILE A 427 -15.03 14.20 -17.68
C ILE A 427 -14.04 13.07 -17.34
N SER A 428 -13.35 13.15 -16.21
CA SER A 428 -12.46 12.08 -15.76
C SER A 428 -13.21 10.77 -15.53
N LEU A 429 -14.42 10.82 -15.00
CA LEU A 429 -15.28 9.64 -14.82
C LEU A 429 -15.85 9.16 -16.17
N ALA A 430 -16.33 10.09 -17.00
CA ALA A 430 -16.86 9.76 -18.32
C ALA A 430 -15.81 9.15 -19.25
N LEU A 431 -14.53 9.44 -19.04
CA LEU A 431 -13.40 8.90 -19.80
C LEU A 431 -12.57 7.90 -18.98
N TYR A 432 -13.12 7.32 -17.93
CA TYR A 432 -12.39 6.39 -17.08
C TYR A 432 -11.76 5.23 -17.86
N ALA A 433 -12.48 4.64 -18.81
CA ALA A 433 -12.01 3.54 -19.66
C ALA A 433 -10.77 3.90 -20.52
N ALA A 434 -10.50 5.19 -20.75
CA ALA A 434 -9.31 5.62 -21.47
C ALA A 434 -8.02 5.17 -20.79
N ARG A 435 -8.03 5.01 -19.45
CA ARG A 435 -6.87 4.53 -18.67
C ARG A 435 -6.40 3.13 -19.07
N ASN A 436 -7.24 2.33 -19.72
CA ASN A 436 -6.85 1.01 -20.25
C ASN A 436 -5.92 1.11 -21.46
N TYR A 437 -5.96 2.21 -22.20
CA TYR A 437 -5.28 2.41 -23.46
C TYR A 437 -4.23 3.52 -23.42
N TYR A 438 -4.36 4.46 -22.48
CA TYR A 438 -3.61 5.70 -22.41
C TYR A 438 -2.95 5.92 -21.06
N SER A 439 -1.80 6.60 -21.08
CA SER A 439 -1.30 7.38 -19.96
C SER A 439 -2.03 8.73 -19.97
N VAL A 440 -2.65 9.10 -18.84
CA VAL A 440 -3.49 10.30 -18.74
C VAL A 440 -2.73 11.37 -17.94
N TYR A 441 -2.59 12.55 -18.54
CA TYR A 441 -1.93 13.70 -17.94
C TYR A 441 -2.94 14.84 -17.80
N ARG A 442 -3.05 15.41 -16.60
CA ARG A 442 -3.76 16.66 -16.34
C ARG A 442 -2.78 17.81 -16.36
N GLU A 443 -3.22 18.97 -16.81
CA GLU A 443 -2.42 20.20 -16.87
C GLU A 443 -1.02 19.99 -17.48
N LEU A 444 -0.95 19.23 -18.58
CA LEU A 444 0.33 19.00 -19.25
C LEU A 444 0.90 20.33 -19.75
N PRO A 445 2.13 20.72 -19.32
CA PRO A 445 2.77 21.93 -19.83
C PRO A 445 2.96 21.86 -21.35
N THR A 446 2.50 22.89 -22.04
CA THR A 446 2.66 23.04 -23.48
C THR A 446 3.37 24.36 -23.76
N GLY A 447 3.88 24.56 -24.95
CA GLY A 447 4.74 25.70 -25.26
C GLY A 447 4.19 27.10 -24.90
N LYS A 448 2.88 27.26 -24.67
CA LYS A 448 2.23 28.53 -24.29
C LYS A 448 1.10 28.37 -23.26
N GLY A 449 1.12 27.32 -22.43
CA GLY A 449 0.12 27.07 -21.39
C GLY A 449 -0.05 25.58 -21.09
N PHE A 450 -1.16 25.23 -20.43
CA PHE A 450 -1.47 23.85 -20.04
C PHE A 450 -2.69 23.36 -20.82
N ALA A 451 -2.68 22.07 -21.20
CA ALA A 451 -3.87 21.36 -21.65
C ALA A 451 -4.60 20.78 -20.43
N ASP A 452 -5.92 20.86 -20.41
CA ASP A 452 -6.69 20.37 -19.28
C ASP A 452 -6.50 18.86 -19.10
N MET A 453 -6.56 18.09 -20.21
CA MET A 453 -6.26 16.66 -20.19
C MET A 453 -5.60 16.20 -21.48
N VAL A 454 -4.54 15.40 -21.35
CA VAL A 454 -3.84 14.77 -22.47
C VAL A 454 -3.74 13.26 -22.26
N PHE A 455 -4.10 12.51 -23.29
CA PHE A 455 -4.12 11.05 -23.29
C PHE A 455 -3.07 10.57 -24.30
N ILE A 456 -2.00 9.98 -23.81
CA ILE A 456 -0.90 9.45 -24.62
C ILE A 456 -1.06 7.94 -24.76
N PRO A 457 -1.17 7.39 -25.99
CA PRO A 457 -1.31 5.95 -26.19
C PRO A 457 -0.15 5.18 -25.56
N ARG A 458 -0.47 4.09 -24.87
CA ARG A 458 0.54 3.17 -24.37
C ARG A 458 1.19 2.42 -25.51
N LYS A 459 2.44 1.97 -25.35
CA LYS A 459 3.20 1.23 -26.36
C LYS A 459 2.47 0.01 -26.94
N LYS A 460 1.61 -0.61 -26.15
CA LYS A 460 0.77 -1.76 -26.56
C LYS A 460 -0.35 -1.39 -27.54
N PHE A 461 -0.66 -0.11 -27.67
CA PHE A 461 -1.79 0.40 -28.46
C PHE A 461 -1.34 1.52 -29.41
N PRO A 462 -0.34 1.26 -30.28
CA PRO A 462 0.26 2.28 -31.15
C PRO A 462 -0.73 2.84 -32.19
N ASP A 463 -1.79 2.08 -32.49
CA ASP A 463 -2.81 2.47 -33.47
C ASP A 463 -3.84 3.45 -32.90
N LYS A 464 -3.87 3.62 -31.58
CA LYS A 464 -4.82 4.56 -30.95
C LYS A 464 -4.35 6.00 -31.14
N PRO A 465 -5.26 6.95 -31.43
CA PRO A 465 -4.90 8.35 -31.55
C PRO A 465 -4.51 8.93 -30.18
N ALA A 466 -3.53 9.84 -30.15
CA ALA A 466 -3.37 10.69 -28.98
C ALA A 466 -4.57 11.64 -28.85
N LEU A 467 -5.04 11.88 -27.62
CA LEU A 467 -6.21 12.76 -27.39
C LEU A 467 -5.77 13.99 -26.60
N VAL A 468 -6.25 15.16 -27.01
CA VAL A 468 -6.14 16.42 -26.26
C VAL A 468 -7.55 16.91 -25.98
N VAL A 469 -7.88 17.04 -24.71
CA VAL A 469 -9.21 17.50 -24.26
C VAL A 469 -9.05 18.85 -23.59
N GLU A 470 -9.85 19.82 -24.03
CA GLU A 470 -9.93 21.15 -23.42
C GLU A 470 -11.36 21.42 -22.99
N LEU A 471 -11.51 21.94 -21.79
CA LEU A 471 -12.79 22.16 -21.11
C LEU A 471 -13.17 23.64 -21.12
N LYS A 472 -14.45 23.92 -21.23
CA LYS A 472 -14.97 25.28 -21.09
C LYS A 472 -16.28 25.24 -20.30
N TRP A 473 -16.41 26.23 -19.44
CA TRP A 473 -17.62 26.50 -18.68
C TRP A 473 -18.27 27.78 -19.16
N ASP A 474 -19.55 27.70 -19.55
CA ASP A 474 -20.33 28.85 -20.07
C ASP A 474 -19.64 29.61 -21.21
N LYS A 475 -18.88 28.91 -22.08
CA LYS A 475 -18.20 29.50 -23.24
C LYS A 475 -18.62 28.77 -24.53
N SER A 476 -17.71 28.13 -25.23
CA SER A 476 -18.05 27.31 -26.41
C SER A 476 -17.06 26.18 -26.64
N ALA A 477 -17.53 25.04 -27.13
CA ALA A 477 -16.70 23.93 -27.54
C ALA A 477 -15.75 24.33 -28.69
N LYS A 478 -16.18 25.20 -29.61
CA LYS A 478 -15.33 25.77 -30.67
C LYS A 478 -14.22 26.65 -30.12
N GLY A 479 -14.48 27.39 -29.03
CA GLY A 479 -13.46 28.16 -28.32
C GLY A 479 -12.40 27.26 -27.66
N ALA A 480 -12.81 26.11 -27.14
CA ALA A 480 -11.89 25.10 -26.60
C ALA A 480 -10.94 24.60 -27.71
N ILE A 481 -11.46 24.18 -28.86
CA ILE A 481 -10.63 23.74 -29.99
C ILE A 481 -9.66 24.84 -30.47
N SER A 482 -10.16 26.09 -30.55
CA SER A 482 -9.32 27.24 -30.94
C SER A 482 -8.18 27.45 -29.95
N GLN A 483 -8.45 27.31 -28.67
CA GLN A 483 -7.43 27.40 -27.61
C GLN A 483 -6.38 26.30 -27.73
N ILE A 484 -6.77 25.04 -27.97
CA ILE A 484 -5.84 23.94 -28.22
C ILE A 484 -4.89 24.29 -29.36
N LYS A 485 -5.41 24.79 -30.48
CA LYS A 485 -4.61 25.16 -31.64
C LYS A 485 -3.67 26.34 -31.37
N GLN A 486 -4.11 27.36 -30.64
CA GLN A 486 -3.30 28.54 -30.32
C GLN A 486 -2.14 28.26 -29.37
N LYS A 487 -2.35 27.37 -28.39
CA LYS A 487 -1.36 27.04 -27.35
C LYS A 487 -0.26 26.10 -27.88
N GLN A 488 -0.32 25.66 -29.14
CA GLN A 488 0.68 24.77 -29.76
C GLN A 488 0.95 23.49 -28.93
N TYR A 489 -0.11 22.86 -28.46
CA TYR A 489 -0.04 21.62 -27.69
C TYR A 489 0.70 20.48 -28.39
N CYS A 490 0.93 20.62 -29.69
CA CYS A 490 1.46 19.56 -30.54
C CYS A 490 2.96 19.27 -30.35
N LYS A 491 3.77 20.15 -29.72
CA LYS A 491 5.21 19.89 -29.58
C LYS A 491 5.50 18.65 -28.71
N SER A 492 4.78 18.47 -27.61
CA SER A 492 4.91 17.29 -26.74
C SER A 492 4.33 16.02 -27.37
N LEU A 493 3.59 16.15 -28.47
CA LEU A 493 2.90 15.08 -29.17
C LEU A 493 3.44 14.89 -30.61
N GLU A 494 4.57 15.49 -30.97
CA GLU A 494 5.16 15.41 -32.34
C GLU A 494 5.37 13.98 -32.82
N GLN A 495 5.69 13.06 -31.93
CA GLN A 495 5.82 11.63 -32.23
C GLN A 495 4.51 10.94 -32.64
N TYR A 496 3.36 11.56 -32.35
CA TYR A 496 2.02 11.08 -32.73
C TYR A 496 1.43 11.86 -33.90
N ALA A 497 2.25 12.66 -34.58
CA ALA A 497 1.82 13.52 -35.66
C ALA A 497 1.05 12.74 -36.75
N GLY A 498 -0.15 13.24 -37.09
CA GLY A 498 -1.06 12.57 -38.04
C GLY A 498 -2.09 11.63 -37.38
N ASN A 499 -1.95 11.34 -36.10
CA ASN A 499 -2.91 10.53 -35.35
C ASN A 499 -3.26 11.19 -34.00
N ILE A 500 -3.72 12.43 -34.04
CA ILE A 500 -4.13 13.21 -32.86
C ILE A 500 -5.57 13.64 -33.03
N LEU A 501 -6.40 13.43 -32.01
CA LEU A 501 -7.75 13.97 -31.91
C LEU A 501 -7.78 15.07 -30.85
N LEU A 502 -8.37 16.21 -31.21
CA LEU A 502 -8.65 17.33 -30.33
C LEU A 502 -10.13 17.28 -29.97
N ALA A 503 -10.46 17.27 -28.68
CA ALA A 503 -11.84 17.31 -28.21
C ALA A 503 -12.06 18.57 -27.36
N GLY A 504 -12.89 19.46 -27.84
CA GLY A 504 -13.35 20.64 -27.11
C GLY A 504 -14.72 20.35 -26.48
N ILE A 505 -14.81 20.42 -25.15
CA ILE A 505 -16.05 20.16 -24.40
C ILE A 505 -16.45 21.42 -23.67
N ASN A 506 -17.74 21.82 -23.80
CA ASN A 506 -18.32 22.95 -23.10
C ASN A 506 -19.58 22.54 -22.37
N TYR A 507 -19.75 23.04 -21.15
CA TYR A 507 -21.01 23.00 -20.44
C TYR A 507 -21.69 24.39 -20.46
N SER A 508 -22.93 24.44 -20.87
CA SER A 508 -23.78 25.65 -20.83
C SER A 508 -24.64 25.64 -19.57
N LYS A 509 -24.39 26.56 -18.65
CA LYS A 509 -25.20 26.71 -17.42
C LYS A 509 -26.65 27.13 -17.74
N LYS A 510 -26.85 27.89 -18.81
CA LYS A 510 -28.17 28.36 -19.23
C LYS A 510 -29.03 27.20 -19.72
N ASP A 511 -28.47 26.37 -20.60
CA ASP A 511 -29.21 25.29 -21.25
C ASP A 511 -29.09 23.97 -20.47
N LYS A 512 -28.17 23.92 -19.50
CA LYS A 512 -27.80 22.71 -18.73
C LYS A 512 -27.39 21.54 -19.62
N GLU A 513 -26.69 21.83 -20.71
CA GLU A 513 -26.27 20.86 -21.72
C GLU A 513 -24.79 20.91 -21.97
N HIS A 514 -24.24 19.75 -22.33
CA HIS A 514 -22.88 19.63 -22.83
C HIS A 514 -22.85 19.70 -24.34
N GLN A 515 -21.80 20.32 -24.87
CA GLN A 515 -21.46 20.37 -26.28
C GLN A 515 -20.05 19.85 -26.48
N CYS A 516 -19.85 19.08 -27.52
CA CYS A 516 -18.54 18.56 -27.90
C CYS A 516 -18.24 18.86 -29.36
N ILE A 517 -17.00 19.21 -29.66
CA ILE A 517 -16.46 19.31 -31.04
C ILE A 517 -15.18 18.49 -31.04
N ILE A 518 -15.03 17.65 -32.08
CA ILE A 518 -13.86 16.79 -32.25
C ILE A 518 -13.20 17.08 -33.59
N GLU A 519 -11.93 17.40 -33.58
CA GLU A 519 -11.15 17.60 -34.79
C GLU A 519 -9.94 16.68 -34.85
N LYS A 520 -9.68 16.08 -36.01
CA LYS A 520 -8.48 15.30 -36.25
C LYS A 520 -7.40 16.20 -36.86
N ILE A 521 -6.19 16.16 -36.28
CA ILE A 521 -5.03 16.81 -36.89
C ILE A 521 -4.55 15.90 -38.00
N VAL A 522 -4.69 16.37 -39.25
CA VAL A 522 -4.07 15.77 -40.43
C VAL A 522 -2.82 16.59 -40.72
N LYS A 523 -1.69 15.95 -40.88
CA LYS A 523 -0.45 16.61 -41.35
C LYS A 523 -0.58 16.98 -42.83
#